data_0cb165ee1ed98372d05d30c7d65872c3
#
_entry.id   0cb165ee1ed98372d05d30c7d65872c3
#
_cell.length_a   1.000
_cell.length_b   1.000
_cell.length_c   1.000
_cell.angle_alpha   90.00
_cell.angle_beta   90.00
_cell.angle_gamma   90.00
#
_symmetry.space_group_name_H-M   'P 1'
#
loop_
_entity.id
_entity.type
_entity.pdbx_description
1 polymer ?
#
loop_
_entity_poly.entity_id
_entity_poly.type
_entity_poly.pdbx_seq_one_letter_code
_entity_poly.pdbx_strand_id
1 'polypeptide(L)'
;DTGDVLDVIASRETSRFLGIWEGVLFSYRTLDENILARDLLRIERYYQARGYYDARVTATRLEPTDQHHVRAEIRVVAGRPVETATLELAGLEELPPSLTSELRGLMPLRIGRRLDERDIDATKAVIEERLQARGFAFARARVQARVDLARHAASVVVTVEPKRRATYGVISIVGLDTLPEDRVRSVLLFESGDAYSSTDLTAAEEALLDLGIFDSVRV
;
A
#
# COMPACT_ATOMS: atom_id res chain seq x y z
N ASP A 1 7.50 -14.09 4.33
CA ASP A 1 8.21 -14.21 5.60
C ASP A 1 7.22 -14.66 6.68
N THR A 2 7.67 -15.54 7.63
CA THR A 2 6.79 -16.09 8.67
C THR A 2 6.30 -14.98 9.62
N GLY A 3 7.09 -13.95 9.84
CA GLY A 3 6.72 -12.78 10.64
C GLY A 3 5.51 -12.05 10.06
N ASP A 4 5.49 -11.83 8.76
CA ASP A 4 4.39 -11.12 8.07
C ASP A 4 3.06 -11.90 8.11
N VAL A 5 3.10 -13.25 8.25
CA VAL A 5 1.89 -14.07 8.38
C VAL A 5 1.30 -13.94 9.79
N LEU A 6 2.15 -13.77 10.79
CA LEU A 6 1.73 -13.61 12.18
C LEU A 6 0.92 -12.33 12.39
N ASP A 7 1.26 -11.25 11.69
CA ASP A 7 0.57 -9.96 11.79
C ASP A 7 -0.87 -9.98 11.26
N VAL A 8 -1.21 -10.97 10.44
CA VAL A 8 -2.54 -11.11 9.82
C VAL A 8 -3.52 -11.90 10.70
N ILE A 9 -3.02 -12.60 11.71
CA ILE A 9 -3.81 -13.49 12.58
C ILE A 9 -4.40 -12.71 13.77
N ALA A 10 -5.71 -12.86 14.01
CA ALA A 10 -6.39 -12.21 15.14
C ALA A 10 -6.24 -12.96 16.46
N SER A 11 -5.80 -14.23 16.43
CA SER A 11 -5.62 -15.05 17.60
C SER A 11 -4.43 -14.57 18.43
N ARG A 12 -4.63 -14.24 19.70
CA ARG A 12 -3.56 -13.76 20.57
C ARG A 12 -2.65 -14.93 20.99
N GLU A 13 -1.37 -14.78 20.67
CA GLU A 13 -0.33 -15.73 21.04
C GLU A 13 0.16 -15.59 22.49
N THR A 14 0.54 -16.77 23.03
CA THR A 14 1.63 -16.84 24.00
C THR A 14 2.87 -17.31 23.25
N SER A 15 3.85 -16.43 23.13
CA SER A 15 5.00 -16.58 22.27
C SER A 15 5.85 -17.82 22.59
N ARG A 16 5.86 -18.80 21.67
CA ARG A 16 7.03 -19.67 21.39
C ARG A 16 6.96 -20.11 19.92
N PHE A 17 7.82 -19.51 19.13
CA PHE A 17 8.01 -19.80 17.73
C PHE A 17 9.08 -20.87 17.53
N LEU A 18 8.74 -21.94 16.82
CA LEU A 18 9.69 -22.90 16.24
C LEU A 18 9.27 -23.11 14.78
N GLY A 19 9.94 -22.39 13.89
CA GLY A 19 9.81 -22.59 12.44
C GLY A 19 10.56 -23.85 12.03
N ILE A 20 9.83 -24.82 11.51
CA ILE A 20 10.39 -25.98 10.79
C ILE A 20 9.74 -25.97 9.43
N TRP A 21 10.53 -26.22 8.40
CA TRP A 21 10.19 -26.26 6.96
C TRP A 21 8.80 -26.86 6.69
N GLU A 22 7.93 -26.11 5.98
CA GLU A 22 6.57 -26.46 5.54
C GLU A 22 5.41 -26.40 6.57
N GLY A 23 5.61 -25.94 7.80
CA GLY A 23 4.55 -25.77 8.78
C GLY A 23 4.82 -24.63 9.78
N VAL A 24 3.78 -23.98 10.25
CA VAL A 24 3.83 -22.97 11.30
C VAL A 24 3.06 -23.50 12.51
N LEU A 25 3.69 -23.47 13.71
CA LEU A 25 3.09 -23.93 14.95
C LEU A 25 2.59 -22.74 15.76
N PHE A 26 1.32 -22.77 16.16
CA PHE A 26 0.70 -21.75 17.00
C PHE A 26 0.23 -22.37 18.31
N SER A 27 0.34 -21.61 19.42
CA SER A 27 -0.21 -21.99 20.72
C SER A 27 -1.35 -21.04 21.06
N TYR A 28 -2.56 -21.57 21.21
CA TYR A 28 -3.76 -20.81 21.57
C TYR A 28 -4.09 -20.99 23.04
N ARG A 29 -4.46 -19.90 23.69
CA ARG A 29 -4.90 -19.90 25.10
C ARG A 29 -6.33 -20.46 25.26
N THR A 30 -7.16 -20.32 24.23
CA THR A 30 -8.49 -20.92 24.11
C THR A 30 -8.76 -21.11 22.63
N LEU A 31 -9.00 -22.32 22.19
CA LEU A 31 -9.32 -22.59 20.79
C LEU A 31 -10.79 -22.31 20.55
N ASP A 32 -11.10 -21.28 19.78
CA ASP A 32 -12.38 -21.08 19.13
C ASP A 32 -12.25 -21.50 17.67
N GLU A 33 -12.98 -22.54 17.26
CA GLU A 33 -12.92 -23.09 15.90
C GLU A 33 -13.30 -22.03 14.84
N ASN A 34 -14.20 -21.09 15.17
CA ASN A 34 -14.58 -20.02 14.25
C ASN A 34 -13.46 -18.97 14.10
N ILE A 35 -12.68 -18.76 15.14
CA ILE A 35 -11.51 -17.86 15.06
C ILE A 35 -10.45 -18.53 14.20
N LEU A 36 -10.13 -19.80 14.47
CA LEU A 36 -9.15 -20.56 13.68
C LEU A 36 -9.56 -20.59 12.21
N ALA A 37 -10.81 -20.90 11.87
CA ALA A 37 -11.27 -20.91 10.49
C ALA A 37 -11.08 -19.56 9.79
N ARG A 38 -11.39 -18.46 10.49
CA ARG A 38 -11.14 -17.10 9.96
C ARG A 38 -9.66 -16.79 9.78
N ASP A 39 -8.81 -17.26 10.66
CA ASP A 39 -7.37 -17.07 10.56
C ASP A 39 -6.78 -17.86 9.39
N LEU A 40 -7.25 -19.07 9.13
CA LEU A 40 -6.86 -19.82 7.93
C LEU A 40 -7.21 -19.08 6.65
N LEU A 41 -8.42 -18.50 6.56
CA LEU A 41 -8.84 -17.67 5.42
C LEU A 41 -8.01 -16.39 5.30
N ARG A 42 -7.61 -15.76 6.39
CA ARG A 42 -6.73 -14.58 6.37
C ARG A 42 -5.34 -14.94 5.83
N ILE A 43 -4.80 -16.07 6.25
CA ILE A 43 -3.50 -16.55 5.73
C ILE A 43 -3.63 -16.85 4.23
N GLU A 44 -4.71 -17.51 3.79
CA GLU A 44 -4.96 -17.78 2.37
C GLU A 44 -5.04 -16.46 1.58
N ARG A 45 -5.81 -15.48 2.06
CA ARG A 45 -5.91 -14.14 1.47
C ARG A 45 -4.57 -13.40 1.42
N TYR A 46 -3.74 -13.54 2.46
CA TYR A 46 -2.39 -12.99 2.48
C TYR A 46 -1.53 -13.52 1.33
N TYR A 47 -1.60 -14.83 1.05
CA TYR A 47 -0.87 -15.42 -0.07
C TYR A 47 -1.45 -15.00 -1.42
N GLN A 48 -2.79 -14.94 -1.55
CA GLN A 48 -3.45 -14.47 -2.76
C GLN A 48 -3.08 -13.02 -3.10
N ALA A 49 -3.05 -12.14 -2.10
CA ALA A 49 -2.62 -10.75 -2.26
C ALA A 49 -1.17 -10.63 -2.77
N ARG A 50 -0.36 -11.66 -2.55
CA ARG A 50 1.02 -11.78 -3.05
C ARG A 50 1.13 -12.59 -4.34
N GLY A 51 0.01 -12.79 -5.06
CA GLY A 51 -0.02 -13.45 -6.35
C GLY A 51 -0.08 -14.98 -6.31
N TYR A 52 -0.21 -15.58 -5.13
CA TYR A 52 -0.37 -17.04 -4.99
C TYR A 52 -1.86 -17.38 -4.90
N TYR A 53 -2.58 -17.28 -6.01
CA TYR A 53 -4.03 -17.46 -6.05
C TYR A 53 -4.49 -18.88 -5.80
N ASP A 54 -3.63 -19.88 -6.02
CA ASP A 54 -3.88 -21.30 -5.75
C ASP A 54 -3.49 -21.71 -4.32
N ALA A 55 -3.10 -20.73 -3.48
CA ALA A 55 -2.72 -21.03 -2.11
C ALA A 55 -3.84 -21.77 -1.36
N ARG A 56 -3.47 -22.79 -0.61
CA ARG A 56 -4.36 -23.55 0.27
C ARG A 56 -3.76 -23.59 1.66
N VAL A 57 -4.61 -23.31 2.63
CA VAL A 57 -4.22 -23.26 4.04
C VAL A 57 -5.11 -24.19 4.83
N THR A 58 -4.52 -25.12 5.58
CA THR A 58 -5.26 -26.11 6.36
C THR A 58 -4.65 -26.25 7.75
N ALA A 59 -5.50 -26.40 8.76
CA ALA A 59 -5.04 -26.89 10.05
C ALA A 59 -4.87 -28.41 9.95
N THR A 60 -3.64 -28.91 10.16
CA THR A 60 -3.33 -30.32 10.00
C THR A 60 -3.36 -31.08 11.31
N ARG A 61 -3.11 -30.40 12.43
CA ARG A 61 -3.05 -31.00 13.75
C ARG A 61 -3.43 -30.01 14.83
N LEU A 62 -4.32 -30.45 15.74
CA LEU A 62 -4.67 -29.72 16.95
C LEU A 62 -4.33 -30.61 18.14
N GLU A 63 -3.37 -30.21 18.94
CA GLU A 63 -2.92 -30.98 20.12
C GLU A 63 -3.09 -30.15 21.37
N PRO A 64 -3.81 -30.63 22.41
CA PRO A 64 -3.76 -30.04 23.73
C PRO A 64 -2.32 -30.09 24.24
N THR A 65 -1.79 -28.96 24.67
CA THR A 65 -0.43 -28.90 25.26
C THR A 65 -0.53 -28.95 26.77
N ASP A 66 -1.59 -28.37 27.33
CA ASP A 66 -1.97 -28.43 28.75
C ASP A 66 -3.47 -28.16 28.93
N GLN A 67 -3.94 -27.94 30.16
CA GLN A 67 -5.37 -27.71 30.44
C GLN A 67 -5.95 -26.43 29.77
N HIS A 68 -5.11 -25.52 29.26
CA HIS A 68 -5.52 -24.20 28.78
C HIS A 68 -4.92 -23.84 27.42
N HIS A 69 -4.06 -24.69 26.83
CA HIS A 69 -3.39 -24.40 25.59
C HIS A 69 -3.56 -25.51 24.56
N VAL A 70 -3.77 -25.10 23.32
CA VAL A 70 -3.83 -25.98 22.16
C VAL A 70 -2.76 -25.56 21.17
N ARG A 71 -1.98 -26.51 20.68
CA ARG A 71 -1.06 -26.31 19.56
C ARG A 71 -1.77 -26.59 18.27
N ALA A 72 -1.80 -25.63 17.36
CA ALA A 72 -2.28 -25.80 16.01
C ALA A 72 -1.11 -25.85 15.04
N GLU A 73 -1.03 -26.89 14.24
CA GLU A 73 -0.13 -26.97 13.09
C GLU A 73 -0.90 -26.53 11.84
N ILE A 74 -0.42 -25.46 11.19
CA ILE A 74 -1.01 -24.92 9.97
C ILE A 74 -0.08 -25.23 8.80
N ARG A 75 -0.61 -25.92 7.81
CA ARG A 75 0.08 -26.21 6.56
C ARG A 75 -0.37 -25.25 5.48
N VAL A 76 0.61 -24.61 4.82
CA VAL A 76 0.39 -23.73 3.69
C VAL A 76 1.02 -24.35 2.45
N VAL A 77 0.19 -24.50 1.41
CA VAL A 77 0.64 -24.87 0.05
C VAL A 77 0.42 -23.66 -0.82
N ALA A 78 1.47 -22.90 -1.09
CA ALA A 78 1.37 -21.62 -1.82
C ALA A 78 1.02 -21.81 -3.31
N GLY A 79 1.43 -22.90 -3.93
CA GLY A 79 1.25 -23.12 -5.36
C GLY A 79 2.21 -22.25 -6.20
N ARG A 80 1.90 -22.13 -7.51
CA ARG A 80 2.66 -21.28 -8.43
C ARG A 80 2.18 -19.82 -8.34
N PRO A 81 3.08 -18.84 -8.33
CA PRO A 81 2.69 -17.45 -8.40
C PRO A 81 2.12 -17.09 -9.77
N VAL A 82 1.20 -16.14 -9.80
CA VAL A 82 0.75 -15.47 -11.02
C VAL A 82 1.76 -14.37 -11.38
N GLU A 83 2.20 -14.33 -12.62
CA GLU A 83 3.13 -13.34 -13.13
C GLU A 83 2.41 -12.32 -14.04
N THR A 84 2.88 -11.09 -14.07
CA THR A 84 2.40 -10.05 -14.98
C THR A 84 2.89 -10.37 -16.39
N ALA A 85 1.99 -10.86 -17.25
CA ALA A 85 2.33 -11.21 -18.64
C ALA A 85 2.29 -9.99 -19.56
N THR A 86 1.30 -9.09 -19.34
CA THR A 86 1.19 -7.83 -20.08
C THR A 86 0.94 -6.67 -19.12
N LEU A 87 1.52 -5.52 -19.44
CA LEU A 87 1.35 -4.27 -18.69
C LEU A 87 1.13 -3.14 -19.69
N GLU A 88 -0.08 -2.59 -19.70
CA GLU A 88 -0.48 -1.45 -20.51
C GLU A 88 -0.61 -0.22 -19.63
N LEU A 89 -0.18 0.92 -20.13
CA LEU A 89 -0.30 2.23 -19.48
C LEU A 89 -1.05 3.17 -20.43
N ALA A 90 -2.26 3.55 -20.09
CA ALA A 90 -3.19 4.35 -20.87
C ALA A 90 -3.50 5.70 -20.20
N GLY A 91 -4.00 6.68 -20.98
CA GLY A 91 -4.41 8.00 -20.50
C GLY A 91 -3.25 8.98 -20.32
N LEU A 92 -2.16 8.78 -21.05
CA LEU A 92 -0.95 9.62 -20.98
C LEU A 92 -0.74 10.48 -22.24
N GLU A 93 -1.69 10.46 -23.16
CA GLU A 93 -1.55 11.04 -24.51
C GLU A 93 -1.33 12.55 -24.47
N GLU A 94 -1.89 13.23 -23.44
CA GLU A 94 -1.74 14.67 -23.23
C GLU A 94 -0.51 15.06 -22.40
N LEU A 95 0.21 14.08 -21.85
CA LEU A 95 1.39 14.34 -21.03
C LEU A 95 2.67 14.44 -21.87
N PRO A 96 3.64 15.27 -21.44
CA PRO A 96 4.96 15.30 -22.08
C PRO A 96 5.63 13.93 -22.12
N PRO A 97 6.31 13.56 -23.21
CA PRO A 97 6.99 12.25 -23.33
C PRO A 97 8.00 11.98 -22.21
N SER A 98 8.68 13.02 -21.71
CA SER A 98 9.61 12.91 -20.59
C SER A 98 8.91 12.46 -19.29
N LEU A 99 7.74 13.04 -19.00
CA LEU A 99 6.95 12.68 -17.83
C LEU A 99 6.36 11.26 -17.97
N THR A 100 5.90 10.92 -19.17
CA THR A 100 5.42 9.55 -19.45
C THR A 100 6.53 8.51 -19.23
N SER A 101 7.74 8.79 -19.69
CA SER A 101 8.89 7.90 -19.48
C SER A 101 9.28 7.80 -18.01
N GLU A 102 9.23 8.91 -17.28
CA GLU A 102 9.46 8.97 -15.85
C GLU A 102 8.44 8.11 -15.08
N LEU A 103 7.14 8.27 -15.36
CA LEU A 103 6.09 7.47 -14.72
C LEU A 103 6.28 5.98 -14.98
N ARG A 104 6.61 5.58 -16.22
CA ARG A 104 6.93 4.18 -16.54
C ARG A 104 8.12 3.65 -15.75
N GLY A 105 9.13 4.48 -15.53
CA GLY A 105 10.32 4.13 -14.74
C GLY A 105 10.03 3.93 -13.25
N LEU A 106 9.13 4.72 -12.68
CA LEU A 106 8.82 4.72 -11.25
C LEU A 106 7.90 3.58 -10.81
N MET A 107 7.04 3.05 -11.70
CA MET A 107 6.10 1.99 -11.33
C MET A 107 6.84 0.75 -10.80
N PRO A 108 6.42 0.15 -9.66
CA PRO A 108 6.91 -1.14 -9.19
C PRO A 108 6.47 -2.31 -10.07
N LEU A 109 5.27 -2.25 -10.65
CA LEU A 109 4.76 -3.29 -11.55
C LEU A 109 5.68 -3.47 -12.76
N ARG A 110 6.03 -4.72 -13.08
CA ARG A 110 6.89 -5.09 -14.21
C ARG A 110 6.39 -6.38 -14.87
N ILE A 111 6.51 -6.45 -16.19
CA ILE A 111 6.30 -7.70 -16.94
C ILE A 111 7.30 -8.76 -16.47
N GLY A 112 6.86 -10.01 -16.33
CA GLY A 112 7.65 -11.14 -15.88
C GLY A 112 7.89 -11.17 -14.35
N ARG A 113 7.31 -10.24 -13.60
CA ARG A 113 7.35 -10.26 -12.13
C ARG A 113 6.03 -10.77 -11.58
N ARG A 114 6.11 -11.36 -10.39
CA ARG A 114 4.92 -11.82 -9.66
C ARG A 114 3.95 -10.65 -9.44
N LEU A 115 2.67 -10.89 -9.65
CA LEU A 115 1.62 -9.91 -9.37
C LEU A 115 1.42 -9.81 -7.85
N ASP A 116 1.80 -8.69 -7.25
CA ASP A 116 1.61 -8.40 -5.83
C ASP A 116 0.68 -7.19 -5.68
N GLU A 117 -0.34 -7.28 -4.83
CA GLU A 117 -1.27 -6.18 -4.60
C GLU A 117 -0.57 -4.92 -4.06
N ARG A 118 0.53 -5.09 -3.31
CA ARG A 118 1.35 -3.97 -2.84
C ARG A 118 1.99 -3.20 -3.98
N ASP A 119 2.44 -3.91 -5.03
CA ASP A 119 3.00 -3.26 -6.22
C ASP A 119 1.91 -2.54 -7.02
N ILE A 120 0.66 -3.06 -7.00
CA ILE A 120 -0.51 -2.39 -7.58
C ILE A 120 -0.78 -1.07 -6.85
N ASP A 121 -0.86 -1.11 -5.51
CA ASP A 121 -1.15 0.09 -4.71
C ASP A 121 -0.01 1.10 -4.77
N ALA A 122 1.23 0.63 -4.69
CA ALA A 122 2.41 1.49 -4.85
C ALA A 122 2.49 2.12 -6.26
N THR A 123 2.06 1.39 -7.30
CA THR A 123 1.99 1.96 -8.66
C THR A 123 0.98 3.10 -8.74
N LYS A 124 -0.21 2.95 -8.15
CA LYS A 124 -1.20 4.05 -8.08
C LYS A 124 -0.63 5.25 -7.33
N ALA A 125 -0.10 5.01 -6.14
CA ALA A 125 0.43 6.06 -5.27
C ALA A 125 1.55 6.86 -5.95
N VAL A 126 2.56 6.20 -6.53
CA VAL A 126 3.69 6.87 -7.14
C VAL A 126 3.31 7.67 -8.39
N ILE A 127 2.33 7.19 -9.17
CA ILE A 127 1.82 7.93 -10.34
C ILE A 127 1.06 9.18 -9.89
N GLU A 128 0.14 9.05 -8.93
CA GLU A 128 -0.65 10.18 -8.42
C GLU A 128 0.25 11.22 -7.77
N GLU A 129 1.15 10.81 -6.88
CA GLU A 129 2.14 11.68 -6.23
C GLU A 129 3.00 12.44 -7.24
N ARG A 130 3.51 11.73 -8.25
CA ARG A 130 4.37 12.36 -9.27
C ARG A 130 3.62 13.37 -10.12
N LEU A 131 2.39 13.09 -10.47
CA LEU A 131 1.54 14.01 -11.20
C LEU A 131 1.14 15.22 -10.35
N GLN A 132 0.83 15.03 -9.07
CA GLN A 132 0.51 16.10 -8.13
C GLN A 132 1.71 17.03 -7.93
N ALA A 133 2.92 16.48 -7.84
CA ALA A 133 4.16 17.28 -7.79
C ALA A 133 4.41 18.08 -9.08
N ARG A 134 3.75 17.75 -10.19
CA ARG A 134 3.87 18.42 -11.50
C ARG A 134 2.67 19.29 -11.86
N GLY A 135 1.83 19.63 -10.90
CA GLY A 135 0.69 20.54 -11.09
C GLY A 135 -0.66 19.87 -11.35
N PHE A 136 -0.74 18.57 -11.38
CA PHE A 136 -1.99 17.85 -11.62
C PHE A 136 -2.64 17.43 -10.29
N ALA A 137 -3.12 18.42 -9.50
CA ALA A 137 -3.63 18.22 -8.14
C ALA A 137 -4.70 17.12 -8.01
N PHE A 138 -5.50 16.90 -9.04
CA PHE A 138 -6.63 15.97 -9.06
C PHE A 138 -6.34 14.72 -9.88
N ALA A 139 -5.07 14.43 -10.18
CA ALA A 139 -4.68 13.23 -10.89
C ALA A 139 -5.15 11.97 -10.18
N ARG A 140 -5.57 10.96 -10.96
CA ARG A 140 -5.97 9.65 -10.45
C ARG A 140 -5.34 8.55 -11.30
N ALA A 141 -4.95 7.48 -10.65
CA ALA A 141 -4.50 6.26 -11.30
C ALA A 141 -5.37 5.08 -10.86
N ARG A 142 -5.75 4.24 -11.81
CA ARG A 142 -6.48 3.00 -11.58
C ARG A 142 -5.72 1.84 -12.17
N VAL A 143 -5.65 0.75 -11.44
CA VAL A 143 -5.01 -0.48 -11.93
C VAL A 143 -6.08 -1.57 -11.97
N GLN A 144 -6.21 -2.20 -13.12
CA GLN A 144 -7.07 -3.36 -13.34
C GLN A 144 -6.20 -4.55 -13.75
N ALA A 145 -6.30 -5.63 -12.99
CA ALA A 145 -5.60 -6.88 -13.29
C ALA A 145 -6.63 -7.97 -13.62
N ARG A 146 -6.46 -8.63 -14.77
CA ARG A 146 -7.21 -9.83 -15.15
C ARG A 146 -6.27 -11.02 -15.02
N VAL A 147 -6.62 -11.93 -14.13
CA VAL A 147 -5.82 -13.12 -13.82
C VAL A 147 -6.35 -14.34 -14.58
N ASP A 148 -5.46 -15.03 -15.27
CA ASP A 148 -5.68 -16.36 -15.86
C ASP A 148 -4.98 -17.39 -14.99
N LEU A 149 -5.72 -18.08 -14.15
CA LEU A 149 -5.18 -19.08 -13.21
C LEU A 149 -4.62 -20.30 -13.93
N ALA A 150 -5.19 -20.69 -15.07
CA ALA A 150 -4.72 -21.86 -15.82
C ALA A 150 -3.31 -21.63 -16.38
N ARG A 151 -2.98 -20.37 -16.72
CA ARG A 151 -1.67 -19.97 -17.24
C ARG A 151 -0.75 -19.38 -16.18
N HIS A 152 -1.24 -19.13 -14.97
CA HIS A 152 -0.57 -18.36 -13.92
C HIS A 152 -0.05 -16.99 -14.44
N ALA A 153 -0.88 -16.32 -15.22
CA ALA A 153 -0.55 -15.08 -15.91
C ALA A 153 -1.59 -14.00 -15.65
N ALA A 154 -1.17 -12.74 -15.59
CA ALA A 154 -2.06 -11.60 -15.46
C ALA A 154 -1.83 -10.60 -16.57
N SER A 155 -2.93 -10.04 -17.09
CA SER A 155 -2.93 -8.85 -17.93
C SER A 155 -3.30 -7.66 -17.08
N VAL A 156 -2.41 -6.66 -17.02
CA VAL A 156 -2.58 -5.47 -16.17
C VAL A 156 -2.73 -4.24 -17.05
N VAL A 157 -3.74 -3.43 -16.76
CA VAL A 157 -3.96 -2.12 -17.39
C VAL A 157 -3.92 -1.06 -16.28
N VAL A 158 -3.02 -0.11 -16.43
CA VAL A 158 -2.92 1.09 -15.60
C VAL A 158 -3.53 2.25 -16.38
N THR A 159 -4.65 2.76 -15.92
CA THR A 159 -5.32 3.92 -16.51
C THR A 159 -5.02 5.15 -15.67
N VAL A 160 -4.42 6.16 -16.29
CA VAL A 160 -4.07 7.43 -15.65
C VAL A 160 -5.04 8.51 -16.14
N GLU A 161 -5.59 9.26 -15.20
CA GLU A 161 -6.42 10.44 -15.46
C GLU A 161 -5.70 11.66 -14.89
N PRO A 162 -4.87 12.38 -15.66
CA PRO A 162 -4.10 13.51 -15.17
C PRO A 162 -4.98 14.66 -14.68
N LYS A 163 -6.17 14.84 -15.31
CA LYS A 163 -7.03 16.01 -15.13
C LYS A 163 -6.31 17.30 -15.59
N ARG A 164 -6.89 18.47 -15.28
CA ARG A 164 -6.28 19.76 -15.61
C ARG A 164 -5.22 20.14 -14.59
N ARG A 165 -4.24 20.91 -15.01
CA ARG A 165 -3.32 21.56 -14.10
C ARG A 165 -4.08 22.52 -13.18
N ALA A 166 -3.68 22.58 -11.93
CA ALA A 166 -4.26 23.43 -10.92
C ALA A 166 -3.31 24.57 -10.56
N THR A 167 -3.87 25.62 -9.98
CA THR A 167 -3.14 26.69 -9.31
C THR A 167 -3.64 26.82 -7.88
N TYR A 168 -2.84 27.41 -7.01
CA TYR A 168 -3.27 27.72 -5.65
C TYR A 168 -4.39 28.78 -5.69
N GLY A 169 -5.44 28.54 -4.93
CA GLY A 169 -6.51 29.50 -4.70
C GLY A 169 -6.16 30.50 -3.60
N VAL A 170 -7.18 31.00 -2.92
CA VAL A 170 -6.99 31.86 -1.73
C VAL A 170 -6.37 31.03 -0.61
N ILE A 171 -5.26 31.54 -0.06
CA ILE A 171 -4.57 30.91 1.07
C ILE A 171 -5.11 31.53 2.35
N SER A 172 -5.74 30.73 3.20
CA SER A 172 -6.25 31.13 4.51
C SER A 172 -5.43 30.45 5.61
N ILE A 173 -4.98 31.22 6.57
CA ILE A 173 -4.23 30.72 7.73
C ILE A 173 -5.14 30.81 8.94
N VAL A 174 -5.30 29.72 9.67
CA VAL A 174 -6.18 29.62 10.84
C VAL A 174 -5.43 29.00 12.02
N GLY A 175 -5.88 29.27 13.24
CA GLY A 175 -5.28 28.67 14.46
C GLY A 175 -4.06 29.45 14.98
N LEU A 176 -3.87 30.70 14.59
CA LEU A 176 -2.83 31.57 15.16
C LEU A 176 -3.39 32.32 16.36
N ASP A 177 -2.80 32.12 17.54
CA ASP A 177 -3.21 32.87 18.75
C ASP A 177 -2.45 34.19 18.90
N THR A 178 -1.12 34.12 18.89
CA THR A 178 -0.24 35.26 19.16
C THR A 178 0.75 35.57 18.05
N LEU A 179 0.93 34.65 17.11
CA LEU A 179 1.87 34.83 16.03
C LEU A 179 1.26 35.67 14.90
N PRO A 180 1.95 36.71 14.41
CA PRO A 180 1.50 37.49 13.26
C PRO A 180 1.45 36.58 11.98
N GLU A 181 0.34 36.71 11.25
CA GLU A 181 0.13 35.92 10.00
C GLU A 181 1.23 36.12 8.97
N ASP A 182 1.79 37.33 8.87
CA ASP A 182 2.89 37.63 7.93
C ASP A 182 4.12 36.77 8.16
N ARG A 183 4.38 36.36 9.40
CA ARG A 183 5.49 35.47 9.72
C ARG A 183 5.27 34.07 9.16
N VAL A 184 4.04 33.58 9.24
CA VAL A 184 3.66 32.27 8.65
C VAL A 184 3.69 32.36 7.14
N ARG A 185 3.12 33.41 6.55
CA ARG A 185 3.13 33.65 5.10
C ARG A 185 4.54 33.70 4.52
N SER A 186 5.48 34.31 5.23
CA SER A 186 6.87 34.44 4.76
C SER A 186 7.62 33.09 4.63
N VAL A 187 7.09 32.04 5.24
CA VAL A 187 7.67 30.69 5.17
C VAL A 187 7.07 29.85 4.01
N LEU A 188 5.88 30.27 3.52
CA LEU A 188 5.26 29.61 2.38
C LEU A 188 6.06 29.93 1.11
N LEU A 189 6.34 28.90 0.32
CA LEU A 189 7.10 29.00 -0.95
C LEU A 189 6.18 29.23 -2.15
N PHE A 190 4.90 29.51 -1.93
CA PHE A 190 3.89 29.71 -2.97
C PHE A 190 2.86 30.77 -2.56
N GLU A 191 2.24 31.37 -3.56
CA GLU A 191 1.20 32.38 -3.42
C GLU A 191 -0.08 31.98 -4.18
N SER A 192 -1.17 32.73 -3.94
CA SER A 192 -2.41 32.56 -4.70
C SER A 192 -2.17 32.85 -6.19
N GLY A 193 -2.54 31.91 -7.06
CA GLY A 193 -2.33 31.96 -8.51
C GLY A 193 -1.11 31.19 -9.01
N ASP A 194 -0.19 30.84 -8.13
CA ASP A 194 0.97 30.01 -8.52
C ASP A 194 0.55 28.60 -8.95
N ALA A 195 1.38 27.95 -9.75
CA ALA A 195 1.17 26.58 -10.16
C ALA A 195 1.20 25.64 -8.93
N TYR A 196 0.17 24.81 -8.80
CA TYR A 196 0.09 23.83 -7.72
C TYR A 196 1.26 22.85 -7.75
N SER A 197 1.79 22.50 -6.58
CA SER A 197 2.76 21.43 -6.38
C SER A 197 2.54 20.79 -5.00
N SER A 198 2.33 19.49 -4.94
CA SER A 198 2.24 18.78 -3.66
C SER A 198 3.58 18.79 -2.90
N THR A 199 4.69 18.88 -3.62
CA THR A 199 6.02 19.01 -3.01
C THR A 199 6.15 20.33 -2.24
N ASP A 200 5.60 21.43 -2.78
CA ASP A 200 5.66 22.74 -2.12
C ASP A 200 4.78 22.77 -0.88
N LEU A 201 3.62 22.07 -0.91
CA LEU A 201 2.78 21.91 0.29
C LEU A 201 3.51 21.16 1.41
N THR A 202 4.15 20.03 1.08
CA THR A 202 4.93 19.25 2.04
C THR A 202 6.11 20.07 2.59
N ALA A 203 6.83 20.79 1.74
CA ALA A 203 7.94 21.64 2.15
C ALA A 203 7.47 22.79 3.06
N ALA A 204 6.30 23.36 2.80
CA ALA A 204 5.71 24.39 3.66
C ALA A 204 5.31 23.83 5.04
N GLU A 205 4.71 22.63 5.07
CA GLU A 205 4.34 21.96 6.31
C GLU A 205 5.59 21.67 7.17
N GLU A 206 6.64 21.10 6.56
CA GLU A 206 7.92 20.85 7.22
C GLU A 206 8.58 22.14 7.72
N ALA A 207 8.64 23.19 6.89
CA ALA A 207 9.24 24.46 7.27
C ALA A 207 8.50 25.16 8.42
N LEU A 208 7.17 25.03 8.48
CA LEU A 208 6.37 25.56 9.58
C LEU A 208 6.60 24.77 10.87
N LEU A 209 6.69 23.44 10.81
CA LEU A 209 7.02 22.59 11.97
C LEU A 209 8.42 22.89 12.50
N ASP A 210 9.39 23.14 11.61
CA ASP A 210 10.78 23.44 11.96
C ASP A 210 10.94 24.79 12.73
N LEU A 211 9.94 25.66 12.67
CA LEU A 211 9.92 26.86 13.54
C LEU A 211 9.85 26.51 15.03
N GLY A 212 9.43 25.29 15.38
CA GLY A 212 9.39 24.79 16.76
C GLY A 212 8.34 25.47 17.66
N ILE A 213 7.39 26.18 17.08
CA ILE A 213 6.34 26.92 17.78
C ILE A 213 4.94 26.34 17.59
N PHE A 214 4.83 25.32 16.73
CA PHE A 214 3.58 24.62 16.45
C PHE A 214 3.66 23.18 16.91
N ASP A 215 2.66 22.69 17.62
CA ASP A 215 2.52 21.26 17.99
C ASP A 215 2.11 20.42 16.77
N SER A 216 1.37 21.01 15.85
CA SER A 216 0.97 20.37 14.59
C SER A 216 0.66 21.45 13.53
N VAL A 217 0.97 21.12 12.30
CA VAL A 217 0.65 21.92 11.10
C VAL A 217 -0.04 21.00 10.12
N ARG A 218 -0.98 21.53 9.35
CA ARG A 218 -1.58 20.86 8.20
C ARG A 218 -1.75 21.89 7.08
N VAL A 219 -1.19 21.60 5.93
CA VAL A 219 -1.26 22.44 4.74
C VAL A 219 -2.10 21.77 3.65
#